data_ca2b2f4b2d87e65535945e9c14c6ae49
#
_entry.id   ca2b2f4b2d87e65535945e9c14c6ae49
#
_cell.length_a   1.000
_cell.length_b   1.000
_cell.length_c   1.000
_cell.angle_alpha   90.00
_cell.angle_beta   90.00
_cell.angle_gamma   90.00
#
_symmetry.space_group_name_H-M   'P 1'
#
loop_
_entity.id
_entity.type
_entity.pdbx_description
1 polymer ?
#
loop_
_entity_poly.entity_id
_entity_poly.type
_entity_poly.pdbx_seq_one_letter_code
_entity_poly.pdbx_strand_id
1 'polypeptide(L)'
;MQESRRIFLKKTGLVLGAGVLGFYGCAPKYTKSDKMNTETSAKSLFFKISLAQWSLHKTLFDKKLDNLDFAATARKYGIDGIEYVNQFFADKAKDTAYLAEMNKRAADHGVKQVLIMIDGEGGMAETDAKLLTKAIENHKKWVDAAHTLGCHSIRVNAFSGNPKAEEAAKAAVEGLGKLGAYGKQANINIIVENHGGFSSNGNWLSGVMKQINMPNVGTLPDFGNFCVRRDNKDGSPWGGACVEEYDRYLGVSQMMPFAKGVSAKSNNFDAAGNCVETDYSRMLKVVKDAGYTGFIGIEYEGAAKSEEEGIILTKALLEKVGSSL
;
A
#
# COMPACT_ATOMS: atom_id res chain seq x y z
N MET A 1 32.73 -47.25 -7.84
CA MET A 1 34.17 -46.93 -8.01
C MET A 1 34.27 -45.42 -7.78
N GLN A 2 34.58 -45.04 -6.56
CA GLN A 2 35.87 -44.71 -5.97
C GLN A 2 36.39 -43.40 -6.55
N GLU A 3 36.32 -42.37 -5.69
CA GLU A 3 37.35 -41.78 -4.79
C GLU A 3 38.14 -40.69 -5.54
N SER A 4 38.64 -39.61 -4.97
CA SER A 4 39.11 -39.24 -3.62
C SER A 4 39.44 -37.74 -3.60
N ARG A 5 39.12 -36.98 -2.59
CA ARG A 5 39.87 -36.46 -1.41
C ARG A 5 41.33 -36.01 -1.67
N ARG A 6 41.65 -34.74 -1.25
CA ARG A 6 42.64 -34.32 -0.19
C ARG A 6 43.07 -32.87 -0.40
N ILE A 7 42.82 -31.93 0.49
CA ILE A 7 43.54 -31.52 1.72
C ILE A 7 45.07 -31.38 1.47
N PHE A 8 45.61 -30.17 1.62
CA PHE A 8 46.92 -29.94 2.22
C PHE A 8 47.04 -28.67 3.05
N LEU A 9 47.63 -28.87 4.22
CA LEU A 9 47.82 -27.97 5.34
C LEU A 9 49.24 -27.41 5.38
N LYS A 10 49.38 -26.20 5.94
CA LYS A 10 50.49 -25.67 6.76
C LYS A 10 51.93 -25.61 6.22
N LYS A 11 52.55 -24.46 6.40
CA LYS A 11 53.71 -24.36 7.32
C LYS A 11 54.09 -22.92 7.71
N THR A 12 54.28 -22.76 8.96
CA THR A 12 54.92 -21.73 9.77
C THR A 12 56.38 -21.48 9.40
N GLY A 13 56.85 -20.26 9.61
CA GLY A 13 58.26 -19.91 9.62
C GLY A 13 58.52 -18.62 10.42
N LEU A 14 59.02 -18.82 11.61
CA LEU A 14 59.50 -17.81 12.57
C LEU A 14 60.97 -17.56 12.35
N VAL A 15 61.44 -16.32 12.25
CA VAL A 15 62.87 -15.96 12.46
C VAL A 15 62.98 -14.69 13.27
N LEU A 16 63.65 -14.82 14.42
CA LEU A 16 64.10 -13.76 15.32
C LEU A 16 65.41 -13.14 14.82
N GLY A 17 65.61 -11.86 15.04
CA GLY A 17 66.90 -11.17 14.88
C GLY A 17 66.88 -9.79 15.48
N ALA A 18 67.58 -9.63 16.62
CA ALA A 18 67.75 -8.40 17.37
C ALA A 18 68.79 -7.44 16.78
N GLY A 19 68.60 -6.13 17.03
CA GLY A 19 69.63 -5.10 16.75
C GLY A 19 69.18 -3.71 17.21
N VAL A 20 69.74 -3.28 18.32
CA VAL A 20 69.56 -1.98 18.99
C VAL A 20 70.32 -0.90 18.22
N LEU A 21 69.78 0.32 18.11
CA LEU A 21 70.43 1.59 18.41
C LEU A 21 69.46 2.76 18.19
N GLY A 22 69.36 3.61 19.20
CA GLY A 22 68.44 4.72 19.29
C GLY A 22 68.85 5.99 18.54
N PHE A 23 67.87 6.79 18.17
CA PHE A 23 67.99 8.24 17.99
C PHE A 23 66.76 8.96 18.60
N TYR A 24 67.01 9.85 19.53
CA TYR A 24 66.02 10.79 20.05
C TYR A 24 65.65 11.77 18.93
N GLY A 25 64.36 11.75 18.57
CA GLY A 25 63.74 12.74 17.70
C GLY A 25 62.37 13.13 18.25
N CYS A 26 62.26 14.38 18.73
CA CYS A 26 60.99 14.97 19.15
C CYS A 26 59.99 14.96 17.99
N ALA A 27 58.93 14.18 18.11
CA ALA A 27 57.76 14.25 17.23
C ALA A 27 56.65 15.05 17.93
N PRO A 28 55.97 15.98 17.21
CA PRO A 28 54.86 16.74 17.78
C PRO A 28 53.67 15.80 18.05
N LYS A 29 53.05 15.98 19.23
CA LYS A 29 51.80 15.30 19.58
C LYS A 29 50.71 15.72 18.61
N TYR A 30 50.35 14.84 17.69
CA TYR A 30 49.10 14.97 16.96
C TYR A 30 47.98 14.65 17.97
N THR A 31 47.22 15.64 18.36
CA THR A 31 45.93 15.49 19.02
C THR A 31 44.99 14.82 18.01
N LYS A 32 44.55 13.63 18.32
CA LYS A 32 43.39 13.00 17.63
C LYS A 32 42.23 13.97 17.74
N SER A 33 41.90 14.64 16.64
CA SER A 33 40.61 15.27 16.46
C SER A 33 39.55 14.15 16.55
N ASP A 34 38.81 14.13 17.62
CA ASP A 34 37.58 13.38 17.71
C ASP A 34 36.63 13.91 16.62
N LYS A 35 36.66 13.25 15.46
CA LYS A 35 35.54 13.37 14.53
C LYS A 35 34.34 12.81 15.27
N MET A 36 33.55 13.72 15.83
CA MET A 36 32.19 13.43 16.22
C MET A 36 31.47 12.92 14.97
N ASN A 37 31.40 11.59 14.83
CA ASN A 37 30.53 10.91 13.89
C ASN A 37 29.11 11.16 14.41
N THR A 38 28.51 12.28 14.03
CA THR A 38 27.07 12.45 14.09
C THR A 38 26.47 11.64 12.93
N GLU A 39 26.57 10.32 13.00
CA GLU A 39 25.57 9.48 12.36
C GLU A 39 24.26 9.78 13.08
N THR A 40 23.50 10.74 12.59
CA THR A 40 22.06 10.81 12.83
C THR A 40 21.51 9.52 12.26
N SER A 41 21.37 8.50 13.08
CA SER A 41 20.59 7.32 12.79
C SER A 41 19.24 7.82 12.32
N ALA A 42 19.00 7.76 11.00
CA ALA A 42 17.69 8.04 10.46
C ALA A 42 16.73 7.07 11.17
N LYS A 43 15.78 7.63 11.94
CA LYS A 43 14.77 6.78 12.60
C LYS A 43 14.10 5.94 11.53
N SER A 44 14.04 4.63 11.73
CA SER A 44 13.35 3.73 10.82
C SER A 44 11.87 4.08 10.78
N LEU A 45 11.27 4.05 9.59
CA LEU A 45 9.83 4.22 9.43
C LEU A 45 9.08 3.15 10.24
N PHE A 46 7.98 3.50 10.87
CA PHE A 46 7.11 2.56 11.58
C PHE A 46 6.22 1.75 10.61
N PHE A 47 6.24 2.07 9.32
CA PHE A 47 5.49 1.43 8.23
C PHE A 47 6.40 1.11 7.05
N LYS A 48 5.87 0.38 6.08
CA LYS A 48 6.50 0.12 4.77
C LYS A 48 5.79 0.94 3.71
N ILE A 49 6.47 1.25 2.61
CA ILE A 49 5.88 2.00 1.50
C ILE A 49 5.57 1.06 0.34
N SER A 50 4.35 1.14 -0.18
CA SER A 50 3.94 0.54 -1.45
C SER A 50 3.53 1.61 -2.46
N LEU A 51 3.44 1.20 -3.73
CA LEU A 51 2.93 2.03 -4.82
C LEU A 51 1.60 1.45 -5.30
N ALA A 52 0.54 2.24 -5.20
CA ALA A 52 -0.72 1.94 -5.85
C ALA A 52 -0.60 2.15 -7.35
N GLN A 53 -0.96 1.16 -8.14
CA GLN A 53 -0.88 1.18 -9.60
C GLN A 53 -1.71 2.30 -10.20
N TRP A 54 -2.77 2.74 -9.49
CA TRP A 54 -3.58 3.88 -9.88
C TRP A 54 -2.78 5.19 -10.00
N SER A 55 -1.69 5.34 -9.26
CA SER A 55 -0.78 6.49 -9.41
C SER A 55 -0.18 6.63 -10.81
N LEU A 56 -0.22 5.57 -11.62
CA LEU A 56 0.26 5.53 -13.01
C LEU A 56 -0.87 5.29 -14.01
N HIS A 57 -2.13 5.59 -13.61
CA HIS A 57 -3.31 5.24 -14.41
C HIS A 57 -3.31 5.86 -15.80
N LYS A 58 -2.87 7.11 -15.98
CA LYS A 58 -2.79 7.77 -17.29
C LYS A 58 -1.78 7.07 -18.19
N THR A 59 -0.58 6.81 -17.64
CA THR A 59 0.50 6.11 -18.38
C THR A 59 0.09 4.69 -18.78
N LEU A 60 -0.65 3.99 -17.92
CA LEU A 60 -1.14 2.62 -18.18
C LEU A 60 -2.30 2.60 -19.18
N PHE A 61 -3.30 3.50 -19.04
CA PHE A 61 -4.39 3.61 -20.03
C PHE A 61 -3.89 4.06 -21.39
N ASP A 62 -2.89 4.93 -21.45
CA ASP A 62 -2.22 5.34 -22.69
C ASP A 62 -1.33 4.24 -23.28
N LYS A 63 -1.20 3.08 -22.62
CA LYS A 63 -0.31 1.95 -23.02
C LYS A 63 1.16 2.34 -23.18
N LYS A 64 1.60 3.35 -22.43
CA LYS A 64 3.00 3.77 -22.35
C LYS A 64 3.78 2.93 -21.32
N LEU A 65 3.08 2.22 -20.45
CA LEU A 65 3.59 1.25 -19.50
C LEU A 65 2.76 -0.03 -19.60
N ASP A 66 3.41 -1.18 -19.70
CA ASP A 66 2.76 -2.48 -19.59
C ASP A 66 2.57 -2.86 -18.12
N ASN A 67 1.45 -3.53 -17.82
CA ASN A 67 1.17 -4.01 -16.46
C ASN A 67 2.31 -4.91 -15.91
N LEU A 68 2.94 -5.70 -16.77
CA LEU A 68 4.07 -6.58 -16.40
C LEU A 68 5.33 -5.79 -16.00
N ASP A 69 5.48 -4.54 -16.42
CA ASP A 69 6.63 -3.70 -16.08
C ASP A 69 6.40 -2.85 -14.81
N PHE A 70 5.24 -3.01 -14.17
CA PHE A 70 4.89 -2.22 -12.99
C PHE A 70 5.83 -2.49 -11.80
N ALA A 71 6.23 -3.73 -11.54
CA ALA A 71 7.18 -4.07 -10.48
C ALA A 71 8.56 -3.42 -10.70
N ALA A 72 9.06 -3.45 -11.95
CA ALA A 72 10.31 -2.77 -12.33
C ALA A 72 10.21 -1.26 -12.11
N THR A 73 9.06 -0.67 -12.47
CA THR A 73 8.80 0.77 -12.32
C THR A 73 8.76 1.18 -10.85
N ALA A 74 8.08 0.43 -9.99
CA ALA A 74 8.08 0.68 -8.55
C ALA A 74 9.49 0.61 -7.97
N ARG A 75 10.26 -0.38 -8.38
CA ARG A 75 11.67 -0.52 -7.96
C ARG A 75 12.54 0.63 -8.40
N LYS A 76 12.34 1.17 -9.62
CA LYS A 76 13.03 2.39 -10.11
C LYS A 76 12.80 3.57 -9.16
N TYR A 77 11.62 3.68 -8.53
CA TYR A 77 11.32 4.72 -7.54
C TYR A 77 11.80 4.38 -6.13
N GLY A 78 12.49 3.25 -5.94
CA GLY A 78 12.94 2.79 -4.63
C GLY A 78 11.78 2.40 -3.70
N ILE A 79 10.73 1.77 -4.26
CA ILE A 79 9.55 1.31 -3.55
C ILE A 79 9.55 -0.23 -3.57
N ASP A 80 9.35 -0.85 -2.39
CA ASP A 80 9.49 -2.29 -2.19
C ASP A 80 8.15 -3.05 -2.18
N GLY A 81 7.02 -2.35 -2.24
CA GLY A 81 5.68 -2.94 -2.29
C GLY A 81 4.86 -2.40 -3.46
N ILE A 82 3.97 -3.21 -4.02
CA ILE A 82 3.07 -2.80 -5.09
C ILE A 82 1.63 -3.25 -4.83
N GLU A 83 0.69 -2.41 -5.24
CA GLU A 83 -0.73 -2.62 -5.11
C GLU A 83 -1.36 -2.51 -6.50
N TYR A 84 -1.82 -3.63 -7.02
CA TYR A 84 -2.38 -3.72 -8.36
C TYR A 84 -3.79 -3.13 -8.46
N VAL A 85 -4.20 -2.76 -9.68
CA VAL A 85 -5.59 -2.46 -10.02
C VAL A 85 -6.03 -3.42 -11.12
N ASN A 86 -7.13 -4.10 -10.90
CA ASN A 86 -7.64 -5.16 -11.77
C ASN A 86 -7.89 -4.71 -13.21
N GLN A 87 -8.21 -3.44 -13.43
CA GLN A 87 -8.50 -2.89 -14.75
C GLN A 87 -7.31 -3.01 -15.73
N PHE A 88 -6.08 -3.01 -15.23
CA PHE A 88 -4.87 -3.09 -16.07
C PHE A 88 -4.52 -4.52 -16.51
N PHE A 89 -5.23 -5.53 -15.98
CA PHE A 89 -5.12 -6.94 -16.38
C PHE A 89 -6.45 -7.70 -16.25
N ALA A 90 -7.56 -7.05 -16.65
CA ALA A 90 -8.93 -7.48 -16.40
C ALA A 90 -9.28 -8.88 -16.93
N ASP A 91 -8.73 -9.26 -18.08
CA ASP A 91 -8.93 -10.55 -18.72
C ASP A 91 -7.94 -11.64 -18.22
N LYS A 92 -7.04 -11.30 -17.29
CA LYS A 92 -5.94 -12.15 -16.82
C LYS A 92 -6.14 -12.78 -15.43
N ALA A 93 -7.25 -12.50 -14.76
CA ALA A 93 -7.49 -13.02 -13.40
C ALA A 93 -7.36 -14.57 -13.29
N LYS A 94 -7.61 -15.30 -14.39
CA LYS A 94 -7.51 -16.76 -14.46
C LYS A 94 -6.40 -17.27 -15.40
N ASP A 95 -5.62 -16.38 -15.97
CA ASP A 95 -4.49 -16.71 -16.84
C ASP A 95 -3.26 -17.07 -15.98
N THR A 96 -3.10 -18.35 -15.71
CA THR A 96 -2.03 -18.85 -14.83
C THR A 96 -0.63 -18.53 -15.34
N ALA A 97 -0.43 -18.48 -16.67
CA ALA A 97 0.86 -18.15 -17.27
C ALA A 97 1.18 -16.67 -17.08
N TYR A 98 0.19 -15.80 -17.24
CA TYR A 98 0.33 -14.37 -17.02
C TYR A 98 0.60 -14.05 -15.54
N LEU A 99 -0.15 -14.66 -14.63
CA LEU A 99 0.08 -14.48 -13.17
C LEU A 99 1.46 -15.02 -12.75
N ALA A 100 1.94 -16.11 -13.36
CA ALA A 100 3.28 -16.62 -13.12
C ALA A 100 4.36 -15.64 -13.59
N GLU A 101 4.16 -14.97 -14.74
CA GLU A 101 5.07 -13.93 -15.22
C GLU A 101 5.06 -12.69 -14.30
N MET A 102 3.90 -12.27 -13.80
CA MET A 102 3.81 -11.20 -12.78
C MET A 102 4.63 -11.58 -11.54
N ASN A 103 4.47 -12.80 -11.03
CA ASN A 103 5.25 -13.30 -9.89
C ASN A 103 6.74 -13.28 -10.14
N LYS A 104 7.17 -13.76 -11.33
CA LYS A 104 8.56 -13.78 -11.72
C LYS A 104 9.14 -12.36 -11.73
N ARG A 105 8.47 -11.41 -12.36
CA ARG A 105 8.96 -10.02 -12.46
C ARG A 105 8.99 -9.33 -11.11
N ALA A 106 8.01 -9.55 -10.24
CA ALA A 106 8.03 -9.04 -8.88
C ALA A 106 9.23 -9.60 -8.09
N ALA A 107 9.51 -10.89 -8.22
CA ALA A 107 10.67 -11.55 -7.59
C ALA A 107 12.00 -11.06 -8.15
N ASP A 108 12.13 -10.94 -9.48
CA ASP A 108 13.35 -10.46 -10.16
C ASP A 108 13.74 -9.06 -9.69
N HIS A 109 12.76 -8.22 -9.36
CA HIS A 109 12.98 -6.85 -8.86
C HIS A 109 12.94 -6.75 -7.33
N GLY A 110 12.74 -7.85 -6.60
CA GLY A 110 12.66 -7.86 -5.14
C GLY A 110 11.52 -7.02 -4.59
N VAL A 111 10.37 -6.99 -5.29
CA VAL A 111 9.19 -6.18 -4.92
C VAL A 111 8.09 -7.08 -4.36
N LYS A 112 7.51 -6.69 -3.22
CA LYS A 112 6.41 -7.41 -2.57
C LYS A 112 5.09 -7.04 -3.23
N GLN A 113 4.33 -8.03 -3.67
CA GLN A 113 2.95 -7.87 -4.11
C GLN A 113 2.05 -7.80 -2.88
N VAL A 114 1.33 -6.68 -2.69
CA VAL A 114 0.63 -6.35 -1.45
C VAL A 114 -0.85 -6.70 -1.54
N LEU A 115 -1.54 -6.14 -2.53
CA LEU A 115 -2.98 -6.35 -2.74
C LEU A 115 -3.38 -6.11 -4.20
N ILE A 116 -4.64 -6.46 -4.53
CA ILE A 116 -5.28 -6.07 -5.79
C ILE A 116 -6.50 -5.20 -5.45
N MET A 117 -6.58 -4.00 -6.01
CA MET A 117 -7.76 -3.14 -5.98
C MET A 117 -8.74 -3.58 -7.07
N ILE A 118 -10.00 -3.81 -6.69
CA ILE A 118 -11.02 -4.32 -7.59
C ILE A 118 -12.06 -3.25 -7.88
N ASP A 119 -12.14 -2.86 -9.15
CA ASP A 119 -13.14 -1.92 -9.67
C ASP A 119 -13.95 -2.58 -10.80
N GLY A 120 -15.18 -2.09 -11.02
CA GLY A 120 -16.04 -2.54 -12.12
C GLY A 120 -16.71 -3.91 -11.95
N GLU A 121 -16.51 -4.59 -10.82
CA GLU A 121 -17.07 -5.94 -10.57
C GLU A 121 -18.39 -5.92 -9.75
N GLY A 122 -18.92 -4.73 -9.43
CA GLY A 122 -20.13 -4.50 -8.62
C GLY A 122 -19.82 -4.10 -7.17
N GLY A 123 -20.79 -3.48 -6.51
CA GLY A 123 -20.65 -2.98 -5.13
C GLY A 123 -21.00 -4.04 -4.08
N MET A 124 -20.26 -4.07 -2.98
CA MET A 124 -20.53 -5.00 -1.88
C MET A 124 -21.68 -4.53 -0.97
N ALA A 125 -22.29 -3.38 -1.22
CA ALA A 125 -23.43 -2.85 -0.48
C ALA A 125 -24.71 -2.73 -1.34
N GLU A 126 -24.77 -3.44 -2.46
CA GLU A 126 -25.96 -3.48 -3.32
C GLU A 126 -27.14 -4.09 -2.60
N THR A 127 -28.27 -3.35 -2.54
CA THR A 127 -29.49 -3.83 -1.86
C THR A 127 -30.35 -4.74 -2.73
N ASP A 128 -30.13 -4.77 -4.03
CA ASP A 128 -30.68 -5.80 -4.90
C ASP A 128 -29.91 -7.10 -4.72
N ALA A 129 -30.60 -8.16 -4.29
CA ALA A 129 -29.99 -9.44 -3.98
C ALA A 129 -29.31 -10.11 -5.20
N LYS A 130 -29.82 -9.86 -6.43
CA LYS A 130 -29.21 -10.42 -7.66
C LYS A 130 -27.93 -9.68 -8.01
N LEU A 131 -27.92 -8.35 -7.88
CA LEU A 131 -26.72 -7.52 -8.09
C LEU A 131 -25.65 -7.86 -7.05
N LEU A 132 -26.03 -7.98 -5.76
CA LEU A 132 -25.11 -8.35 -4.70
C LEU A 132 -24.50 -9.74 -4.92
N THR A 133 -25.34 -10.74 -5.29
CA THR A 133 -24.86 -12.08 -5.59
C THR A 133 -23.89 -12.07 -6.78
N LYS A 134 -24.22 -11.33 -7.85
CA LYS A 134 -23.35 -11.19 -9.02
C LYS A 134 -22.02 -10.53 -8.64
N ALA A 135 -22.05 -9.46 -7.83
CA ALA A 135 -20.84 -8.80 -7.37
C ALA A 135 -19.94 -9.76 -6.57
N ILE A 136 -20.51 -10.54 -5.63
CA ILE A 136 -19.75 -11.54 -4.87
C ILE A 136 -19.09 -12.55 -5.81
N GLU A 137 -19.83 -13.11 -6.77
CA GLU A 137 -19.28 -14.10 -7.72
C GLU A 137 -18.17 -13.51 -8.60
N ASN A 138 -18.33 -12.26 -9.06
CA ASN A 138 -17.33 -11.58 -9.87
C ASN A 138 -16.00 -11.38 -9.12
N HIS A 139 -16.04 -11.14 -7.80
CA HIS A 139 -14.86 -10.91 -7.00
C HIS A 139 -14.07 -12.19 -6.66
N LYS A 140 -14.69 -13.38 -6.70
CA LYS A 140 -14.01 -14.65 -6.36
C LYS A 140 -12.78 -14.91 -7.21
N LYS A 141 -12.83 -14.65 -8.52
CA LYS A 141 -11.68 -14.83 -9.41
C LYS A 141 -10.48 -13.95 -9.00
N TRP A 142 -10.75 -12.79 -8.38
CA TRP A 142 -9.72 -11.87 -7.91
C TRP A 142 -9.14 -12.29 -6.56
N VAL A 143 -9.93 -12.92 -5.71
CA VAL A 143 -9.44 -13.60 -4.50
C VAL A 143 -8.44 -14.69 -4.88
N ASP A 144 -8.76 -15.50 -5.89
CA ASP A 144 -7.90 -16.58 -6.38
C ASP A 144 -6.62 -16.03 -7.03
N ALA A 145 -6.75 -14.96 -7.82
CA ALA A 145 -5.61 -14.26 -8.42
C ALA A 145 -4.70 -13.66 -7.35
N ALA A 146 -5.26 -12.99 -6.33
CA ALA A 146 -4.50 -12.43 -5.21
C ALA A 146 -3.74 -13.52 -4.42
N HIS A 147 -4.38 -14.66 -4.18
CA HIS A 147 -3.72 -15.81 -3.58
C HIS A 147 -2.53 -16.28 -4.44
N THR A 148 -2.73 -16.42 -5.75
CA THR A 148 -1.69 -16.84 -6.70
C THR A 148 -0.52 -15.86 -6.74
N LEU A 149 -0.78 -14.54 -6.67
CA LEU A 149 0.23 -13.48 -6.65
C LEU A 149 0.90 -13.30 -5.27
N GLY A 150 0.48 -14.04 -4.24
CA GLY A 150 1.01 -13.90 -2.88
C GLY A 150 0.67 -12.55 -2.22
N CYS A 151 -0.39 -11.89 -2.70
CA CYS A 151 -1.00 -10.74 -2.04
C CYS A 151 -1.64 -11.16 -0.73
N HIS A 152 -1.79 -10.23 0.21
CA HIS A 152 -2.50 -10.53 1.46
C HIS A 152 -3.98 -10.13 1.43
N SER A 153 -4.41 -9.32 0.46
CA SER A 153 -5.77 -8.76 0.41
C SER A 153 -6.23 -8.53 -1.02
N ILE A 154 -7.54 -8.44 -1.19
CA ILE A 154 -8.17 -7.65 -2.26
C ILE A 154 -8.90 -6.46 -1.64
N ARG A 155 -8.85 -5.28 -2.28
CA ARG A 155 -9.68 -4.12 -1.95
C ARG A 155 -10.93 -4.14 -2.80
N VAL A 156 -12.07 -3.97 -2.16
CA VAL A 156 -13.39 -3.94 -2.80
C VAL A 156 -14.12 -2.65 -2.46
N ASN A 157 -15.13 -2.29 -3.26
CA ASN A 157 -15.96 -1.11 -3.04
C ASN A 157 -17.26 -1.49 -2.34
N ALA A 158 -17.57 -0.86 -1.19
CA ALA A 158 -18.87 -0.97 -0.54
C ALA A 158 -19.85 0.08 -1.11
N PHE A 159 -19.96 0.10 -2.43
CA PHE A 159 -20.89 0.96 -3.16
C PHE A 159 -22.31 0.39 -3.09
N SER A 160 -23.30 1.30 -3.04
CA SER A 160 -24.73 1.01 -3.15
C SER A 160 -25.41 2.14 -3.92
N GLY A 161 -26.28 1.79 -4.88
CA GLY A 161 -27.18 2.73 -5.52
C GLY A 161 -28.38 3.14 -4.63
N ASN A 162 -28.56 2.50 -3.47
CA ASN A 162 -29.66 2.82 -2.54
C ASN A 162 -29.31 4.07 -1.70
N PRO A 163 -30.22 5.06 -1.60
CA PRO A 163 -29.99 6.27 -0.81
C PRO A 163 -30.10 6.07 0.71
N LYS A 164 -30.53 4.88 1.17
CA LYS A 164 -30.76 4.60 2.60
C LYS A 164 -29.53 3.92 3.21
N ALA A 165 -28.82 4.64 4.04
CA ALA A 165 -27.59 4.18 4.68
C ALA A 165 -27.72 2.89 5.48
N GLU A 166 -28.86 2.69 6.17
CA GLU A 166 -29.11 1.46 6.95
C GLU A 166 -29.32 0.23 6.08
N GLU A 167 -30.03 0.36 4.95
CA GLU A 167 -30.25 -0.72 4.01
C GLU A 167 -28.94 -1.09 3.33
N ALA A 168 -28.16 -0.10 2.90
CA ALA A 168 -26.83 -0.30 2.35
C ALA A 168 -25.88 -0.96 3.38
N ALA A 169 -25.95 -0.60 4.66
CA ALA A 169 -25.14 -1.23 5.69
C ALA A 169 -25.47 -2.72 5.88
N LYS A 170 -26.76 -3.07 5.88
CA LYS A 170 -27.21 -4.49 5.96
C LYS A 170 -26.70 -5.30 4.76
N ALA A 171 -26.83 -4.73 3.57
CA ALA A 171 -26.30 -5.35 2.35
C ALA A 171 -24.77 -5.49 2.37
N ALA A 172 -24.06 -4.48 2.87
CA ALA A 172 -22.60 -4.54 3.03
C ALA A 172 -22.18 -5.65 4.00
N VAL A 173 -22.86 -5.79 5.13
CA VAL A 173 -22.60 -6.88 6.11
C VAL A 173 -22.79 -8.24 5.46
N GLU A 174 -23.85 -8.41 4.68
CA GLU A 174 -24.11 -9.68 3.96
C GLU A 174 -23.06 -9.93 2.87
N GLY A 175 -22.82 -8.94 1.98
CA GLY A 175 -21.92 -9.07 0.84
C GLY A 175 -20.48 -9.32 1.26
N LEU A 176 -19.97 -8.48 2.16
CA LEU A 176 -18.60 -8.60 2.68
C LEU A 176 -18.45 -9.85 3.55
N GLY A 177 -19.47 -10.25 4.31
CA GLY A 177 -19.45 -11.49 5.08
C GLY A 177 -19.33 -12.73 4.21
N LYS A 178 -20.12 -12.81 3.14
CA LYS A 178 -20.06 -13.92 2.16
C LYS A 178 -18.74 -13.96 1.41
N LEU A 179 -18.27 -12.83 0.90
CA LEU A 179 -16.97 -12.75 0.22
C LEU A 179 -15.82 -13.00 1.21
N GLY A 180 -15.93 -12.52 2.46
CA GLY A 180 -14.98 -12.79 3.54
C GLY A 180 -14.85 -14.28 3.86
N ALA A 181 -15.96 -15.02 3.87
CA ALA A 181 -15.94 -16.47 4.06
C ALA A 181 -15.18 -17.18 2.93
N TYR A 182 -15.33 -16.73 1.67
CA TYR A 182 -14.57 -17.24 0.54
C TYR A 182 -13.08 -16.87 0.66
N GLY A 183 -12.78 -15.59 0.93
CA GLY A 183 -11.39 -15.10 1.10
C GLY A 183 -10.65 -15.82 2.23
N LYS A 184 -11.35 -16.19 3.31
CA LYS A 184 -10.76 -16.97 4.41
C LYS A 184 -10.20 -18.31 3.97
N GLN A 185 -10.87 -19.00 3.05
CA GLN A 185 -10.41 -20.28 2.51
C GLN A 185 -9.13 -20.15 1.68
N ALA A 186 -8.99 -19.00 0.99
CA ALA A 186 -7.81 -18.66 0.20
C ALA A 186 -6.72 -17.94 1.01
N ASN A 187 -6.92 -17.72 2.32
CA ASN A 187 -6.04 -16.89 3.15
C ASN A 187 -5.87 -15.44 2.62
N ILE A 188 -6.94 -14.87 2.07
CA ILE A 188 -7.00 -13.50 1.54
C ILE A 188 -7.95 -12.67 2.38
N ASN A 189 -7.51 -11.46 2.74
CA ASN A 189 -8.39 -10.49 3.39
C ASN A 189 -9.25 -9.78 2.34
N ILE A 190 -10.46 -9.46 2.74
CA ILE A 190 -11.38 -8.60 1.99
C ILE A 190 -11.39 -7.24 2.71
N ILE A 191 -10.90 -6.22 2.06
CA ILE A 191 -10.78 -4.89 2.67
C ILE A 191 -11.56 -3.86 1.87
N VAL A 192 -12.18 -2.93 2.59
CA VAL A 192 -12.97 -1.85 1.99
C VAL A 192 -12.23 -0.53 2.14
N GLU A 193 -12.11 0.18 1.04
CA GLU A 193 -11.65 1.57 1.02
C GLU A 193 -12.81 2.53 1.26
N ASN A 194 -12.58 3.64 1.97
CA ASN A 194 -13.46 4.79 1.88
C ASN A 194 -13.30 5.40 0.48
N HIS A 195 -14.27 5.11 -0.41
CA HIS A 195 -14.15 5.37 -1.84
C HIS A 195 -15.44 5.96 -2.42
N GLY A 196 -15.92 7.05 -1.81
CA GLY A 196 -17.17 7.72 -2.18
C GLY A 196 -18.42 7.13 -1.52
N GLY A 197 -19.48 7.95 -1.44
CA GLY A 197 -20.76 7.55 -0.86
C GLY A 197 -20.64 7.18 0.62
N PHE A 198 -21.44 6.21 1.05
CA PHE A 198 -21.48 5.81 2.46
C PHE A 198 -20.12 5.28 2.99
N SER A 199 -19.31 4.67 2.15
CA SER A 199 -17.99 4.19 2.57
C SER A 199 -17.04 5.33 2.99
N SER A 200 -17.27 6.55 2.51
CA SER A 200 -16.53 7.76 2.90
C SER A 200 -16.92 8.28 4.29
N ASN A 201 -17.98 7.76 4.89
CA ASN A 201 -18.34 8.03 6.28
C ASN A 201 -17.70 6.98 7.20
N GLY A 202 -16.65 7.38 7.93
CA GLY A 202 -15.89 6.47 8.79
C GLY A 202 -16.74 5.79 9.86
N ASN A 203 -17.77 6.46 10.40
CA ASN A 203 -18.68 5.86 11.36
C ASN A 203 -19.53 4.76 10.72
N TRP A 204 -20.06 5.00 9.52
CA TRP A 204 -20.81 3.99 8.77
C TRP A 204 -19.95 2.75 8.48
N LEU A 205 -18.76 2.94 7.90
CA LEU A 205 -17.90 1.84 7.51
C LEU A 205 -17.38 1.05 8.72
N SER A 206 -16.96 1.72 9.79
CA SER A 206 -16.55 1.04 11.03
C SER A 206 -17.72 0.30 11.69
N GLY A 207 -18.94 0.83 11.58
CA GLY A 207 -20.16 0.16 12.03
C GLY A 207 -20.44 -1.13 11.28
N VAL A 208 -20.24 -1.15 9.95
CA VAL A 208 -20.32 -2.36 9.10
C VAL A 208 -19.26 -3.37 9.55
N MET A 209 -18.00 -2.96 9.73
CA MET A 209 -16.92 -3.86 10.17
C MET A 209 -17.20 -4.50 11.53
N LYS A 210 -17.73 -3.74 12.49
CA LYS A 210 -18.12 -4.27 13.81
C LYS A 210 -19.20 -5.35 13.71
N GLN A 211 -20.18 -5.17 12.82
CA GLN A 211 -21.25 -6.15 12.63
C GLN A 211 -20.76 -7.43 11.94
N ILE A 212 -19.86 -7.31 10.95
CA ILE A 212 -19.25 -8.48 10.27
C ILE A 212 -18.40 -9.29 11.24
N ASN A 213 -17.60 -8.64 12.07
CA ASN A 213 -16.72 -9.24 13.09
C ASN A 213 -15.92 -10.46 12.59
N MET A 214 -15.36 -10.36 11.38
CA MET A 214 -14.49 -11.39 10.79
C MET A 214 -13.05 -10.91 10.75
N PRO A 215 -12.05 -11.69 11.21
CA PRO A 215 -10.66 -11.24 11.29
C PRO A 215 -10.02 -10.98 9.93
N ASN A 216 -10.53 -11.57 8.85
CA ASN A 216 -10.06 -11.36 7.48
C ASN A 216 -10.91 -10.36 6.69
N VAL A 217 -11.87 -9.67 7.31
CA VAL A 217 -12.57 -8.53 6.70
C VAL A 217 -12.15 -7.27 7.41
N GLY A 218 -11.82 -6.23 6.67
CA GLY A 218 -11.28 -5.00 7.25
C GLY A 218 -11.36 -3.81 6.32
N THR A 219 -10.54 -2.81 6.58
CA THR A 219 -10.52 -1.54 5.84
C THR A 219 -9.18 -1.26 5.20
N LEU A 220 -9.21 -0.41 4.19
CA LEU A 220 -8.07 0.30 3.62
C LEU A 220 -8.38 1.80 3.75
N PRO A 221 -8.07 2.45 4.90
CA PRO A 221 -8.27 3.87 5.05
C PRO A 221 -7.45 4.67 4.03
N ASP A 222 -8.15 5.46 3.20
CA ASP A 222 -7.57 6.40 2.26
C ASP A 222 -7.59 7.82 2.83
N PHE A 223 -6.54 8.61 2.60
CA PHE A 223 -6.38 9.94 3.19
C PHE A 223 -7.22 11.03 2.51
N GLY A 224 -7.78 10.76 1.34
CA GLY A 224 -8.44 11.78 0.51
C GLY A 224 -9.91 11.53 0.17
N ASN A 225 -10.37 10.29 0.20
CA ASN A 225 -11.70 9.91 -0.29
C ASN A 225 -12.82 10.08 0.76
N PHE A 226 -13.09 11.32 1.18
CA PHE A 226 -14.08 11.62 2.22
C PHE A 226 -15.37 12.29 1.74
N CYS A 227 -15.61 12.33 0.42
CA CYS A 227 -16.86 12.85 -0.13
C CYS A 227 -18.00 11.83 0.01
N VAL A 228 -18.94 12.11 0.89
CA VAL A 228 -20.13 11.27 1.14
C VAL A 228 -21.21 11.51 0.10
N ARG A 229 -21.40 12.76 -0.35
CA ARG A 229 -22.42 13.11 -1.33
C ARG A 229 -21.93 14.17 -2.32
N ARG A 230 -22.25 13.94 -3.58
CA ARG A 230 -21.94 14.85 -4.69
C ARG A 230 -23.20 15.45 -5.28
N ASP A 231 -23.09 16.58 -5.98
CA ASP A 231 -24.20 17.31 -6.63
C ASP A 231 -24.53 16.76 -8.02
N ASN A 232 -24.27 15.48 -8.27
CA ASN A 232 -24.61 14.84 -9.52
C ASN A 232 -26.06 14.30 -9.54
N LYS A 233 -26.65 14.21 -10.74
CA LYS A 233 -28.05 13.79 -10.92
C LYS A 233 -28.22 12.27 -10.96
N ASP A 234 -27.15 11.53 -11.20
CA ASP A 234 -27.14 10.08 -11.40
C ASP A 234 -26.85 9.28 -10.11
N GLY A 235 -26.60 9.98 -9.00
CA GLY A 235 -26.25 9.36 -7.72
C GLY A 235 -24.91 8.62 -7.71
N SER A 236 -24.10 8.78 -8.76
CA SER A 236 -22.78 8.20 -8.84
C SER A 236 -21.90 8.69 -7.67
N PRO A 237 -21.04 7.85 -7.07
CA PRO A 237 -20.04 8.29 -6.12
C PRO A 237 -18.92 9.13 -6.77
N TRP A 238 -18.93 9.21 -8.09
CA TRP A 238 -17.96 9.90 -8.91
C TRP A 238 -18.58 11.05 -9.72
N GLY A 239 -17.78 12.06 -10.02
CA GLY A 239 -18.21 13.24 -10.78
C GLY A 239 -19.05 14.23 -9.95
N GLY A 240 -19.16 15.47 -10.44
CA GLY A 240 -19.79 16.57 -9.70
C GLY A 240 -18.97 17.09 -8.53
N ALA A 241 -19.40 18.22 -7.98
CA ALA A 241 -18.76 18.79 -6.78
C ALA A 241 -19.14 18.01 -5.53
N CYS A 242 -18.23 17.91 -4.56
CA CYS A 242 -18.55 17.37 -3.26
C CYS A 242 -19.36 18.38 -2.47
N VAL A 243 -20.55 17.97 -2.02
CA VAL A 243 -21.48 18.80 -1.25
C VAL A 243 -21.63 18.37 0.22
N GLU A 244 -21.11 17.18 0.55
CA GLU A 244 -21.05 16.67 1.91
C GLU A 244 -19.78 15.87 2.09
N GLU A 245 -18.86 16.39 2.92
CA GLU A 245 -17.58 15.75 3.22
C GLU A 245 -17.54 15.32 4.68
N TYR A 246 -16.99 14.13 4.93
CA TYR A 246 -16.71 13.64 6.28
C TYR A 246 -15.32 14.10 6.73
N ASP A 247 -15.13 14.37 8.03
CA ASP A 247 -13.80 14.71 8.55
C ASP A 247 -12.82 13.55 8.33
N ARG A 248 -11.77 13.80 7.54
CA ARG A 248 -10.82 12.79 7.12
C ARG A 248 -10.01 12.19 8.26
N TYR A 249 -9.65 12.98 9.26
CA TYR A 249 -8.85 12.51 10.40
C TYR A 249 -9.70 11.67 11.34
N LEU A 250 -10.93 12.09 11.59
CA LEU A 250 -11.91 11.31 12.34
C LEU A 250 -12.25 10.02 11.58
N GLY A 251 -12.48 10.10 10.27
CA GLY A 251 -12.79 8.93 9.43
C GLY A 251 -11.69 7.90 9.45
N VAL A 252 -10.43 8.31 9.22
CA VAL A 252 -9.28 7.40 9.31
C VAL A 252 -9.19 6.81 10.72
N SER A 253 -9.29 7.62 11.79
CA SER A 253 -9.19 7.10 13.15
C SER A 253 -10.25 6.03 13.48
N GLN A 254 -11.48 6.16 12.93
CA GLN A 254 -12.55 5.20 13.11
C GLN A 254 -12.33 3.89 12.33
N MET A 255 -11.66 3.96 11.18
CA MET A 255 -11.37 2.80 10.33
C MET A 255 -10.10 2.05 10.73
N MET A 256 -9.12 2.75 11.33
CA MET A 256 -7.82 2.15 11.71
C MET A 256 -7.91 0.87 12.54
N PRO A 257 -8.85 0.68 13.49
CA PRO A 257 -8.97 -0.58 14.22
C PRO A 257 -9.21 -1.83 13.34
N PHE A 258 -9.66 -1.63 12.10
CA PHE A 258 -9.94 -2.67 11.13
C PHE A 258 -8.95 -2.67 9.96
N ALA A 259 -7.98 -1.75 9.94
CA ALA A 259 -7.09 -1.53 8.81
C ALA A 259 -6.16 -2.72 8.56
N LYS A 260 -6.04 -3.09 7.29
CA LYS A 260 -5.08 -4.10 6.78
C LYS A 260 -4.20 -3.55 5.66
N GLY A 261 -4.48 -2.36 5.20
CA GLY A 261 -3.73 -1.51 4.29
C GLY A 261 -4.08 -0.06 4.61
N VAL A 262 -3.33 0.88 4.10
CA VAL A 262 -3.57 2.33 4.20
C VAL A 262 -3.19 2.96 2.86
N SER A 263 -4.02 3.87 2.33
CA SER A 263 -3.74 4.62 1.10
C SER A 263 -3.37 6.07 1.41
N ALA A 264 -2.17 6.46 1.04
CA ALA A 264 -1.66 7.82 1.17
C ALA A 264 -2.00 8.63 -0.09
N LYS A 265 -3.29 8.95 -0.26
CA LYS A 265 -3.75 9.77 -1.38
C LYS A 265 -3.17 11.18 -1.29
N SER A 266 -2.69 11.66 -2.43
CA SER A 266 -2.17 13.01 -2.59
C SER A 266 -2.57 13.56 -3.96
N ASN A 267 -2.78 14.89 -4.04
CA ASN A 267 -3.11 15.56 -5.31
C ASN A 267 -2.18 16.75 -5.55
N ASN A 268 -2.21 17.76 -4.68
CA ASN A 268 -1.42 18.96 -4.85
C ASN A 268 -0.38 19.10 -3.75
N PHE A 269 0.75 19.72 -4.10
CA PHE A 269 1.85 19.98 -3.17
C PHE A 269 2.16 21.47 -3.12
N ASP A 270 2.43 21.97 -1.92
CA ASP A 270 2.96 23.32 -1.72
C ASP A 270 4.45 23.41 -2.08
N ALA A 271 5.01 24.62 -2.00
CA ALA A 271 6.43 24.85 -2.30
C ALA A 271 7.40 24.11 -1.34
N ALA A 272 6.94 23.70 -0.17
CA ALA A 272 7.71 22.93 0.82
C ALA A 272 7.56 21.41 0.66
N GLY A 273 6.78 20.96 -0.33
CA GLY A 273 6.50 19.55 -0.61
C GLY A 273 5.48 18.92 0.34
N ASN A 274 4.66 19.72 1.02
CA ASN A 274 3.56 19.19 1.82
C ASN A 274 2.32 19.01 0.95
N CYS A 275 1.53 17.97 1.21
CA CYS A 275 0.24 17.80 0.57
C CYS A 275 -0.74 18.90 1.01
N VAL A 276 -1.38 19.53 0.03
CA VAL A 276 -2.29 20.67 0.29
C VAL A 276 -3.58 20.23 0.95
N GLU A 277 -4.14 19.08 0.50
CA GLU A 277 -5.44 18.60 0.93
C GLU A 277 -5.41 17.94 2.31
N THR A 278 -4.27 17.35 2.68
CA THR A 278 -4.14 16.55 3.90
C THR A 278 -2.86 16.89 4.64
N ASP A 279 -2.98 17.24 5.91
CA ASP A 279 -1.83 17.34 6.81
C ASP A 279 -1.32 15.93 7.15
N TYR A 280 -0.24 15.53 6.49
CA TYR A 280 0.38 14.23 6.67
C TYR A 280 0.98 14.03 8.07
N SER A 281 1.40 15.10 8.75
CA SER A 281 1.90 15.00 10.12
C SER A 281 0.81 14.57 11.08
N ARG A 282 -0.37 15.19 10.97
CA ARG A 282 -1.56 14.82 11.72
C ARG A 282 -2.07 13.43 11.32
N MET A 283 -2.10 13.13 10.03
CA MET A 283 -2.63 11.88 9.51
C MET A 283 -1.76 10.67 9.89
N LEU A 284 -0.45 10.73 9.68
CA LEU A 284 0.45 9.65 10.06
C LEU A 284 0.54 9.45 11.56
N LYS A 285 0.30 10.52 12.36
CA LYS A 285 0.15 10.35 13.81
C LYS A 285 -1.08 9.50 14.15
N VAL A 286 -2.24 9.70 13.50
CA VAL A 286 -3.42 8.86 13.68
C VAL A 286 -3.12 7.40 13.34
N VAL A 287 -2.42 7.15 12.23
CA VAL A 287 -2.03 5.80 11.79
C VAL A 287 -1.07 5.15 12.79
N LYS A 288 -0.08 5.89 13.28
CA LYS A 288 0.89 5.43 14.28
C LYS A 288 0.26 5.11 15.61
N ASP A 289 -0.58 6.01 16.12
CA ASP A 289 -1.28 5.85 17.41
C ASP A 289 -2.20 4.62 17.41
N ALA A 290 -2.70 4.21 16.25
CA ALA A 290 -3.44 2.96 16.07
C ALA A 290 -2.56 1.70 16.06
N GLY A 291 -1.24 1.82 16.14
CA GLY A 291 -0.28 0.70 16.14
C GLY A 291 -0.09 0.04 14.78
N TYR A 292 -0.42 0.72 13.69
CA TYR A 292 -0.25 0.17 12.35
C TYR A 292 1.22 0.14 11.91
N THR A 293 1.66 -0.99 11.36
CA THR A 293 3.05 -1.20 10.89
C THR A 293 3.14 -1.84 9.50
N GLY A 294 1.99 -1.91 8.81
CA GLY A 294 1.87 -2.50 7.48
C GLY A 294 2.37 -1.59 6.36
N PHE A 295 1.88 -1.84 5.15
CA PHE A 295 2.18 -1.00 4.00
C PHE A 295 1.24 0.22 3.95
N ILE A 296 1.82 1.39 3.64
CA ILE A 296 1.10 2.59 3.23
C ILE A 296 1.35 2.78 1.74
N GLY A 297 0.29 2.67 0.94
CA GLY A 297 0.32 2.78 -0.50
C GLY A 297 0.36 4.25 -0.95
N ILE A 298 1.33 4.61 -1.77
CA ILE A 298 1.33 5.90 -2.47
C ILE A 298 0.23 5.87 -3.52
N GLU A 299 -0.70 6.81 -3.47
CA GLU A 299 -1.74 6.99 -4.46
C GLU A 299 -1.85 8.46 -4.88
N TYR A 300 -1.09 8.82 -5.92
CA TYR A 300 -1.10 10.17 -6.47
C TYR A 300 -2.12 10.29 -7.59
N GLU A 301 -3.01 11.30 -7.49
CA GLU A 301 -4.05 11.59 -8.49
C GLU A 301 -4.04 13.05 -8.98
N GLY A 302 -3.02 13.80 -8.64
CA GLY A 302 -2.94 15.22 -9.02
C GLY A 302 -2.83 15.45 -10.51
N ALA A 303 -3.23 16.67 -10.93
CA ALA A 303 -3.12 17.12 -12.31
C ALA A 303 -1.98 18.12 -12.55
N ALA A 304 -1.45 18.73 -11.47
CA ALA A 304 -0.45 19.79 -11.57
C ALA A 304 0.98 19.27 -11.80
N LYS A 305 1.24 18.01 -11.49
CA LYS A 305 2.53 17.35 -11.67
C LYS A 305 2.36 16.11 -12.54
N SER A 306 3.46 15.63 -13.12
CA SER A 306 3.47 14.30 -13.74
C SER A 306 3.22 13.21 -12.70
N GLU A 307 2.77 12.02 -13.11
CA GLU A 307 2.58 10.87 -12.24
C GLU A 307 3.88 10.50 -11.51
N GLU A 308 5.02 10.51 -12.22
CA GLU A 308 6.34 10.25 -11.64
C GLU A 308 6.72 11.27 -10.56
N GLU A 309 6.57 12.58 -10.84
CA GLU A 309 6.86 13.63 -9.86
C GLU A 309 5.97 13.53 -8.62
N GLY A 310 4.67 13.27 -8.81
CA GLY A 310 3.71 13.11 -7.73
C GLY A 310 4.02 11.92 -6.84
N ILE A 311 4.40 10.78 -7.43
CA ILE A 311 4.84 9.57 -6.69
C ILE A 311 6.08 9.90 -5.85
N ILE A 312 7.09 10.55 -6.44
CA ILE A 312 8.34 10.91 -5.75
C ILE A 312 8.07 11.88 -4.60
N LEU A 313 7.21 12.89 -4.81
CA LEU A 313 6.84 13.85 -3.78
C LEU A 313 6.07 13.20 -2.63
N THR A 314 5.13 12.31 -2.94
CA THR A 314 4.37 11.59 -1.91
C THR A 314 5.29 10.68 -1.08
N LYS A 315 6.22 9.97 -1.76
CA LYS A 315 7.23 9.15 -1.08
C LYS A 315 8.09 9.97 -0.14
N ALA A 316 8.64 11.08 -0.64
CA ALA A 316 9.49 11.98 0.17
C ALA A 316 8.72 12.54 1.39
N LEU A 317 7.44 12.89 1.22
CA LEU A 317 6.58 13.36 2.31
C LEU A 317 6.33 12.27 3.36
N LEU A 318 6.04 11.03 2.93
CA LEU A 318 5.89 9.88 3.84
C LEU A 318 7.18 9.61 4.62
N GLU A 319 8.34 9.64 3.96
CA GLU A 319 9.64 9.42 4.59
C GLU A 319 9.99 10.56 5.57
N LYS A 320 9.81 11.83 5.18
CA LYS A 320 10.05 13.01 6.01
C LYS A 320 9.21 12.97 7.28
N VAL A 321 7.92 12.78 7.15
CA VAL A 321 6.99 12.80 8.29
C VAL A 321 7.13 11.53 9.12
N GLY A 322 7.18 10.36 8.49
CA GLY A 322 7.27 9.08 9.18
C GLY A 322 8.53 8.93 10.03
N SER A 323 9.68 9.47 9.58
CA SER A 323 10.92 9.48 10.34
C SER A 323 10.93 10.48 11.50
N SER A 324 10.07 11.50 11.48
CA SER A 324 9.96 12.49 12.55
C SER A 324 9.07 12.05 13.69
N LEU A 325 8.20 11.08 13.45
CA LEU A 325 7.28 10.50 14.44
C LEU A 325 7.94 9.37 15.25
#